data_30ab69c7b1f3fd0d19aa244be24aabb3
#
_entry.id   30ab69c7b1f3fd0d19aa244be24aabb3
#
_cell.length_a   1.000
_cell.length_b   1.000
_cell.length_c   1.000
_cell.angle_alpha   90.00
_cell.angle_beta   90.00
_cell.angle_gamma   90.00
#
_symmetry.space_group_name_H-M   'P 1'
#
loop_
_entity.id
_entity.type
_entity.pdbx_description
1 polymer ?
#
loop_
_entity_poly.entity_id
_entity_poly.type
_entity_poly.pdbx_seq_one_letter_code
_entity_poly.pdbx_strand_id
1 'polypeptide(L)'
;KPGMNADVEVEVKIANGKIDAVTVTGNEETPGIGGELVNAKGEVKTNGGESPITLIPKRIVEGQSIKVDSVTGATITSYAIMNAVGDAIEQAGGNKDDFKTEVKSSEKLEDMTSDVVVVGGGGAGLAAAIAAGADGATVTVIEKNGEVGGDTLVCGAIYNTPDEKLQKEVTMTDTVKTTVEKALSEKPISDEHKALQAEVKKQWDKYKADGRTDLFDSKEWYALQTWINGDKVGNLDLVKKLCYDSYDAYEWIKDDLGMGFDDKISQGAGSLWQRTHTSKMK
;
A
#
# COMPACT_ATOMS: atom_id res chain seq x y z
N LYS A 1 19.38 -15.12 -14.29
CA LYS A 1 18.37 -15.34 -13.23
C LYS A 1 17.15 -14.45 -13.42
N PRO A 2 15.93 -14.93 -13.08
CA PRO A 2 14.72 -14.13 -13.24
C PRO A 2 14.83 -12.81 -12.42
N GLY A 3 14.74 -11.69 -13.12
CA GLY A 3 14.52 -10.37 -12.58
C GLY A 3 13.02 -10.05 -12.45
N MET A 4 12.66 -8.78 -12.45
CA MET A 4 11.25 -8.36 -12.41
C MET A 4 10.57 -8.51 -13.79
N ASN A 5 11.24 -8.09 -14.87
CA ASN A 5 10.72 -8.09 -16.22
C ASN A 5 11.32 -9.21 -17.09
N ALA A 6 12.62 -9.49 -16.94
CA ALA A 6 13.33 -10.52 -17.68
C ALA A 6 14.51 -11.09 -16.89
N ASP A 7 15.25 -12.00 -17.50
CA ASP A 7 16.44 -12.55 -16.87
C ASP A 7 17.56 -11.51 -16.77
N VAL A 8 18.20 -11.46 -15.60
CA VAL A 8 19.42 -10.69 -15.37
C VAL A 8 20.64 -11.56 -15.63
N GLU A 9 21.53 -11.07 -16.46
CA GLU A 9 22.80 -11.72 -16.81
C GLU A 9 23.99 -10.96 -16.21
N VAL A 10 24.98 -11.71 -15.71
CA VAL A 10 26.18 -11.12 -15.09
C VAL A 10 27.44 -11.78 -15.62
N GLU A 11 28.51 -10.98 -15.72
CA GLU A 11 29.89 -11.47 -15.86
C GLU A 11 30.59 -11.27 -14.52
N VAL A 12 31.27 -12.33 -14.03
CA VAL A 12 32.00 -12.32 -12.76
C VAL A 12 33.45 -12.68 -13.01
N LYS A 13 34.36 -11.83 -12.58
CA LYS A 13 35.79 -12.10 -12.60
C LYS A 13 36.27 -12.46 -11.21
N ILE A 14 36.89 -13.63 -11.08
CA ILE A 14 37.49 -14.12 -9.85
C ILE A 14 39.00 -14.19 -10.04
N ALA A 15 39.75 -13.64 -9.10
CA ALA A 15 41.20 -13.67 -9.08
C ALA A 15 41.71 -13.92 -7.66
N ASN A 16 42.64 -14.86 -7.50
CA ASN A 16 43.23 -15.17 -6.21
C ASN A 16 42.21 -15.50 -5.09
N GLY A 17 41.12 -16.18 -5.45
CA GLY A 17 40.04 -16.55 -4.51
C GLY A 17 39.16 -15.38 -4.08
N LYS A 18 39.21 -14.26 -4.78
CA LYS A 18 38.37 -13.07 -4.53
C LYS A 18 37.55 -12.67 -5.75
N ILE A 19 36.40 -12.08 -5.52
CA ILE A 19 35.61 -11.45 -6.57
C ILE A 19 36.29 -10.12 -6.94
N ASP A 20 36.88 -10.07 -8.15
CA ASP A 20 37.64 -8.91 -8.65
C ASP A 20 36.72 -7.90 -9.36
N ALA A 21 35.72 -8.41 -10.09
CA ALA A 21 34.72 -7.58 -10.74
C ALA A 21 33.40 -8.33 -10.92
N VAL A 22 32.32 -7.59 -10.92
CA VAL A 22 30.97 -8.02 -11.30
C VAL A 22 30.39 -6.99 -12.24
N THR A 23 29.87 -7.44 -13.39
CA THR A 23 29.22 -6.56 -14.39
C THR A 23 27.87 -7.17 -14.76
N VAL A 24 26.80 -6.37 -14.72
CA VAL A 24 25.52 -6.76 -15.30
C VAL A 24 25.60 -6.57 -16.80
N THR A 25 25.53 -7.66 -17.56
CA THR A 25 25.72 -7.67 -19.03
C THR A 25 24.42 -7.69 -19.80
N GLY A 26 23.31 -8.13 -19.17
CA GLY A 26 21.97 -8.14 -19.76
C GLY A 26 20.90 -7.94 -18.69
N ASN A 27 19.99 -7.04 -18.96
CA ASN A 27 18.78 -6.83 -18.19
C ASN A 27 17.72 -6.11 -19.03
N GLU A 28 16.43 -6.40 -18.79
CA GLU A 28 15.30 -5.63 -19.31
C GLU A 28 14.47 -5.05 -18.16
N GLU A 29 15.14 -4.71 -17.08
CA GLU A 29 14.52 -4.16 -15.89
C GLU A 29 14.02 -2.74 -16.15
N THR A 30 13.00 -2.33 -15.36
CA THR A 30 12.35 -1.03 -15.51
C THR A 30 13.35 0.11 -15.34
N PRO A 31 13.54 0.99 -16.35
CA PRO A 31 14.40 2.15 -16.22
C PRO A 31 13.98 3.04 -15.04
N GLY A 32 14.97 3.49 -14.28
CA GLY A 32 14.75 4.32 -13.10
C GLY A 32 14.44 3.56 -11.82
N ILE A 33 14.20 2.22 -11.88
CA ILE A 33 13.89 1.35 -10.72
C ILE A 33 14.94 0.24 -10.65
N GLY A 34 14.75 -0.84 -11.39
CA GLY A 34 15.66 -1.99 -11.44
C GLY A 34 16.75 -1.87 -12.46
N GLY A 35 16.50 -1.18 -13.56
CA GLY A 35 17.42 -0.92 -14.65
C GLY A 35 18.26 0.35 -14.47
N GLU A 36 18.66 0.93 -15.61
CA GLU A 36 19.43 2.17 -15.62
C GLU A 36 18.62 3.34 -15.09
N LEU A 37 19.25 4.24 -14.32
CA LEU A 37 18.62 5.46 -13.89
C LEU A 37 18.43 6.41 -15.05
N VAL A 38 17.24 6.97 -15.15
CA VAL A 38 16.89 7.93 -16.20
C VAL A 38 16.52 9.29 -15.58
N ASN A 39 16.70 10.36 -16.32
CA ASN A 39 16.22 11.69 -15.93
C ASN A 39 14.72 11.85 -16.27
N ALA A 40 14.14 13.00 -15.95
CA ALA A 40 12.73 13.29 -16.23
C ALA A 40 12.35 13.26 -17.74
N LYS A 41 13.36 13.22 -18.64
CA LYS A 41 13.17 13.08 -20.09
C LYS A 41 13.34 11.64 -20.59
N GLY A 42 13.62 10.68 -19.69
CA GLY A 42 13.90 9.29 -20.04
C GLY A 42 15.33 9.05 -20.54
N GLU A 43 16.25 10.01 -20.41
CA GLU A 43 17.65 9.83 -20.80
C GLU A 43 18.43 9.21 -19.62
N VAL A 44 19.32 8.24 -19.92
CA VAL A 44 20.15 7.57 -18.93
C VAL A 44 21.00 8.60 -18.16
N LYS A 45 20.95 8.54 -16.83
CA LYS A 45 21.83 9.35 -15.98
C LYS A 45 23.23 8.78 -15.99
N THR A 46 24.18 9.49 -16.61
CA THR A 46 25.56 9.09 -16.68
C THR A 46 26.39 9.37 -15.41
N ASN A 47 25.83 10.11 -14.45
CA ASN A 47 26.51 10.49 -13.21
C ASN A 47 25.95 9.74 -12.01
N GLY A 48 26.50 8.55 -11.74
CA GLY A 48 26.54 7.94 -10.39
C GLY A 48 25.21 7.70 -9.68
N GLY A 49 24.13 7.55 -10.41
CA GLY A 49 22.87 7.14 -9.80
C GLY A 49 22.97 5.69 -9.27
N GLU A 50 22.42 5.46 -8.10
CA GLU A 50 22.49 4.17 -7.41
C GLU A 50 21.36 3.25 -7.86
N SER A 51 21.49 2.65 -9.05
CA SER A 51 20.59 1.56 -9.47
C SER A 51 21.12 0.20 -9.03
N PRO A 52 20.26 -0.83 -8.90
CA PRO A 52 20.71 -2.18 -8.56
C PRO A 52 21.80 -2.71 -9.48
N ILE A 53 21.73 -2.41 -10.79
CA ILE A 53 22.69 -2.90 -11.78
C ILE A 53 24.10 -2.28 -11.63
N THR A 54 24.24 -1.20 -10.87
CA THR A 54 25.52 -0.58 -10.55
C THR A 54 25.92 -0.80 -9.09
N LEU A 55 24.97 -0.65 -8.17
CA LEU A 55 25.24 -0.67 -6.74
C LEU A 55 25.47 -2.09 -6.18
N ILE A 56 24.67 -3.07 -6.63
CA ILE A 56 24.82 -4.45 -6.14
C ILE A 56 26.18 -5.04 -6.56
N PRO A 57 26.63 -4.93 -7.84
CA PRO A 57 27.98 -5.33 -8.22
C PRO A 57 29.07 -4.68 -7.36
N LYS A 58 28.97 -3.38 -7.11
CA LYS A 58 29.92 -2.65 -6.26
C LYS A 58 29.96 -3.21 -4.85
N ARG A 59 28.79 -3.37 -4.20
CA ARG A 59 28.68 -3.92 -2.85
C ARG A 59 29.24 -5.35 -2.74
N ILE A 60 29.00 -6.19 -3.75
CA ILE A 60 29.54 -7.56 -3.81
C ILE A 60 31.06 -7.56 -3.86
N VAL A 61 31.65 -6.74 -4.70
CA VAL A 61 33.12 -6.64 -4.84
C VAL A 61 33.74 -6.08 -3.56
N GLU A 62 33.21 -4.99 -3.00
CA GLU A 62 33.70 -4.36 -1.78
C GLU A 62 33.54 -5.26 -0.56
N GLY A 63 32.40 -5.90 -0.44
CA GLY A 63 32.08 -6.80 0.68
C GLY A 63 32.60 -8.23 0.53
N GLN A 64 33.11 -8.62 -0.65
CA GLN A 64 33.48 -10.00 -0.97
C GLN A 64 32.36 -11.00 -0.61
N SER A 65 31.12 -10.59 -0.86
CA SER A 65 29.93 -11.36 -0.48
C SER A 65 28.79 -11.19 -1.48
N ILE A 66 28.04 -12.29 -1.68
CA ILE A 66 26.76 -12.31 -2.41
C ILE A 66 25.56 -12.06 -1.48
N LYS A 67 25.79 -11.79 -0.20
CA LYS A 67 24.78 -11.38 0.79
C LYS A 67 25.01 -9.93 1.17
N VAL A 68 24.70 -9.05 0.26
CA VAL A 68 24.76 -7.59 0.46
C VAL A 68 23.36 -7.02 0.57
N ASP A 69 23.24 -5.80 1.08
CA ASP A 69 21.95 -5.12 1.17
C ASP A 69 21.36 -4.87 -0.21
N SER A 70 20.09 -5.18 -0.39
CA SER A 70 19.35 -4.88 -1.61
C SER A 70 19.16 -3.37 -1.79
N VAL A 71 18.90 -2.95 -3.02
CA VAL A 71 18.50 -1.56 -3.30
C VAL A 71 17.00 -1.43 -3.04
N THR A 72 16.64 -0.48 -2.20
CA THR A 72 15.26 -0.20 -1.83
C THR A 72 14.43 0.14 -3.07
N GLY A 73 13.21 -0.44 -3.16
CA GLY A 73 12.35 -0.30 -4.34
C GLY A 73 12.69 -1.24 -5.52
N ALA A 74 13.88 -1.88 -5.52
CA ALA A 74 14.33 -2.80 -6.57
C ALA A 74 14.82 -4.15 -6.01
N THR A 75 14.14 -4.66 -5.02
CA THR A 75 14.51 -5.86 -4.27
C THR A 75 14.63 -7.09 -5.17
N ILE A 76 13.69 -7.30 -6.10
CA ILE A 76 13.69 -8.47 -7.01
C ILE A 76 14.93 -8.45 -7.89
N THR A 77 15.22 -7.31 -8.53
CA THR A 77 16.42 -7.13 -9.37
C THR A 77 17.70 -7.30 -8.56
N SER A 78 17.74 -6.76 -7.33
CA SER A 78 18.90 -6.92 -6.43
C SER A 78 19.19 -8.38 -6.14
N TYR A 79 18.16 -9.16 -5.77
CA TYR A 79 18.31 -10.60 -5.55
C TYR A 79 18.64 -11.39 -6.82
N ALA A 80 18.10 -10.98 -7.97
CA ALA A 80 18.43 -11.61 -9.25
C ALA A 80 19.93 -11.48 -9.55
N ILE A 81 20.51 -10.29 -9.34
CA ILE A 81 21.95 -10.04 -9.49
C ILE A 81 22.75 -10.89 -8.51
N MET A 82 22.43 -10.85 -7.21
CA MET A 82 23.15 -11.62 -6.19
C MET A 82 23.13 -13.13 -6.48
N ASN A 83 21.96 -13.66 -6.90
CA ASN A 83 21.81 -15.07 -7.26
C ASN A 83 22.55 -15.42 -8.56
N ALA A 84 22.57 -14.52 -9.56
CA ALA A 84 23.32 -14.72 -10.79
C ALA A 84 24.81 -14.76 -10.55
N VAL A 85 25.33 -13.91 -9.65
CA VAL A 85 26.73 -13.96 -9.24
C VAL A 85 27.06 -15.25 -8.52
N GLY A 86 26.20 -15.75 -7.63
CA GLY A 86 26.38 -17.05 -6.97
C GLY A 86 26.46 -18.19 -7.98
N ASP A 87 25.60 -18.21 -9.00
CA ASP A 87 25.66 -19.22 -10.06
C ASP A 87 26.94 -19.11 -10.91
N ALA A 88 27.36 -17.88 -11.23
CA ALA A 88 28.60 -17.66 -11.98
C ALA A 88 29.84 -18.17 -11.23
N ILE A 89 29.88 -18.00 -9.89
CA ILE A 89 30.94 -18.57 -9.03
C ILE A 89 30.94 -20.10 -9.14
N GLU A 90 29.78 -20.75 -9.05
CA GLU A 90 29.67 -22.21 -9.19
C GLU A 90 30.06 -22.70 -10.58
N GLN A 91 29.67 -22.01 -11.64
CA GLN A 91 30.08 -22.31 -13.02
C GLN A 91 31.60 -22.20 -13.22
N ALA A 92 32.26 -21.30 -12.50
CA ALA A 92 33.70 -21.18 -12.50
C ALA A 92 34.43 -22.26 -11.64
N GLY A 93 33.68 -23.17 -11.02
CA GLY A 93 34.23 -24.22 -10.14
C GLY A 93 34.48 -23.77 -8.71
N GLY A 94 34.04 -22.59 -8.31
CA GLY A 94 34.06 -22.10 -6.94
C GLY A 94 32.89 -22.60 -6.12
N ASN A 95 32.95 -22.33 -4.81
CA ASN A 95 31.84 -22.58 -3.88
C ASN A 95 31.23 -21.23 -3.50
N LYS A 96 29.95 -20.99 -3.89
CA LYS A 96 29.25 -19.73 -3.55
C LYS A 96 29.06 -19.55 -2.04
N ASP A 97 29.11 -20.61 -1.25
CA ASP A 97 28.98 -20.53 0.21
C ASP A 97 30.14 -19.81 0.86
N ASP A 98 31.32 -19.80 0.23
CA ASP A 98 32.48 -19.06 0.69
C ASP A 98 32.28 -17.54 0.63
N PHE A 99 31.28 -17.10 -0.13
CA PHE A 99 30.91 -15.68 -0.34
C PHE A 99 29.53 -15.32 0.26
N LYS A 100 29.06 -16.06 1.27
CA LYS A 100 27.75 -15.80 1.94
C LYS A 100 27.88 -15.13 3.30
N THR A 101 29.01 -14.55 3.63
CA THR A 101 29.14 -13.76 4.85
C THR A 101 28.25 -12.52 4.73
N GLU A 102 27.35 -12.32 5.68
CA GLU A 102 26.45 -11.17 5.69
C GLU A 102 27.26 -9.88 5.90
N VAL A 103 27.25 -9.02 4.93
CA VAL A 103 27.89 -7.70 5.00
C VAL A 103 26.80 -6.69 5.35
N LYS A 104 26.80 -6.23 6.59
CA LYS A 104 25.96 -5.10 7.00
C LYS A 104 26.62 -3.80 6.58
N SER A 105 25.82 -2.88 6.05
CA SER A 105 26.26 -1.50 5.81
C SER A 105 26.93 -0.97 7.08
N SER A 106 28.14 -0.44 6.92
CA SER A 106 28.88 0.20 8.01
C SER A 106 28.50 1.67 8.21
N GLU A 107 27.53 2.18 7.48
CA GLU A 107 27.01 3.51 7.71
C GLU A 107 26.34 3.57 9.09
N LYS A 108 27.01 4.21 10.02
CA LYS A 108 26.44 4.56 11.31
C LYS A 108 25.43 5.68 11.05
N LEU A 109 24.17 5.32 11.00
CA LEU A 109 23.10 6.34 10.98
C LEU A 109 23.18 7.15 12.27
N GLU A 110 23.08 8.47 12.13
CA GLU A 110 22.97 9.35 13.30
C GLU A 110 21.61 9.15 13.96
N ASP A 111 21.61 9.23 15.30
CA ASP A 111 20.36 9.16 16.05
C ASP A 111 19.47 10.36 15.70
N MET A 112 18.22 10.10 15.35
CA MET A 112 17.22 11.13 15.07
C MET A 112 16.19 11.16 16.19
N THR A 113 15.71 12.35 16.52
CA THR A 113 14.65 12.55 17.52
C THR A 113 13.50 13.32 16.90
N SER A 114 12.29 12.85 17.14
CA SER A 114 11.04 13.50 16.71
C SER A 114 9.96 13.29 17.77
N ASP A 115 8.94 14.15 17.79
CA ASP A 115 7.79 13.99 18.68
C ASP A 115 6.97 12.74 18.32
N VAL A 116 6.88 12.44 17.01
CA VAL A 116 6.16 11.27 16.49
C VAL A 116 7.02 10.53 15.48
N VAL A 117 7.11 9.20 15.64
CA VAL A 117 7.73 8.31 14.64
C VAL A 117 6.64 7.44 14.03
N VAL A 118 6.46 7.55 12.71
CA VAL A 118 5.52 6.74 11.93
C VAL A 118 6.29 5.63 11.22
N VAL A 119 5.94 4.38 11.50
CA VAL A 119 6.57 3.21 10.86
C VAL A 119 5.68 2.71 9.74
N GLY A 120 6.13 2.89 8.50
CA GLY A 120 5.41 2.61 7.26
C GLY A 120 4.86 3.86 6.60
N GLY A 121 5.35 4.19 5.40
CA GLY A 121 4.94 5.34 4.59
C GLY A 121 3.80 5.04 3.61
N GLY A 122 2.94 4.05 3.88
CA GLY A 122 1.72 3.81 3.12
C GLY A 122 0.63 4.84 3.42
N GLY A 123 -0.56 4.72 2.81
CA GLY A 123 -1.65 5.69 2.95
C GLY A 123 -2.01 6.01 4.40
N ALA A 124 -2.10 5.00 5.27
CA ALA A 124 -2.41 5.20 6.69
C ALA A 124 -1.28 5.94 7.44
N GLY A 125 -0.02 5.57 7.17
CA GLY A 125 1.14 6.21 7.79
C GLY A 125 1.30 7.65 7.34
N LEU A 126 1.12 7.94 6.06
CA LEU A 126 1.16 9.31 5.53
C LEU A 126 0.03 10.17 6.10
N ALA A 127 -1.19 9.63 6.22
CA ALA A 127 -2.30 10.35 6.85
C ALA A 127 -2.00 10.67 8.32
N ALA A 128 -1.45 9.71 9.08
CA ALA A 128 -1.04 9.94 10.47
C ALA A 128 0.07 10.99 10.57
N ALA A 129 1.06 10.95 9.66
CA ALA A 129 2.16 11.92 9.65
C ALA A 129 1.67 13.34 9.34
N ILE A 130 0.76 13.48 8.37
CA ILE A 130 0.16 14.77 8.00
C ILE A 130 -0.65 15.34 9.17
N ALA A 131 -1.49 14.51 9.80
CA ALA A 131 -2.29 14.94 10.94
C ALA A 131 -1.42 15.39 12.12
N ALA A 132 -0.41 14.60 12.50
CA ALA A 132 0.50 14.97 13.58
C ALA A 132 1.30 16.25 13.26
N GLY A 133 1.76 16.40 12.00
CA GLY A 133 2.45 17.61 11.57
C GLY A 133 1.58 18.86 11.56
N ALA A 134 0.29 18.71 11.20
CA ALA A 134 -0.69 19.79 11.25
C ALA A 134 -0.95 20.27 12.69
N ASP A 135 -0.85 19.37 13.68
CA ASP A 135 -0.92 19.70 15.10
C ASP A 135 0.40 20.28 15.67
N GLY A 136 1.42 20.48 14.82
CA GLY A 136 2.69 21.11 15.17
C GLY A 136 3.77 20.16 15.68
N ALA A 137 3.56 18.84 15.61
CA ALA A 137 4.58 17.87 15.99
C ALA A 137 5.67 17.75 14.91
N THR A 138 6.91 17.52 15.35
CA THR A 138 7.98 17.03 14.47
C THR A 138 7.74 15.55 14.17
N VAL A 139 7.72 15.16 12.90
CA VAL A 139 7.38 13.80 12.48
C VAL A 139 8.49 13.19 11.65
N THR A 140 8.89 11.97 12.00
CA THR A 140 9.75 11.12 11.19
C THR A 140 8.96 9.95 10.65
N VAL A 141 8.95 9.76 9.33
CA VAL A 141 8.35 8.58 8.68
C VAL A 141 9.47 7.61 8.31
N ILE A 142 9.36 6.37 8.77
CA ILE A 142 10.28 5.28 8.42
C ILE A 142 9.59 4.37 7.42
N GLU A 143 10.13 4.28 6.20
CA GLU A 143 9.63 3.42 5.14
C GLU A 143 10.72 2.43 4.71
N LYS A 144 10.36 1.16 4.56
CA LYS A 144 11.28 0.10 4.13
C LYS A 144 11.59 0.12 2.63
N ASN A 145 10.69 0.68 1.84
CA ASN A 145 10.84 0.79 0.39
C ASN A 145 11.48 2.13 0.01
N GLY A 146 11.97 2.27 -1.22
CA GLY A 146 12.58 3.49 -1.73
C GLY A 146 11.60 4.65 -1.94
N GLU A 147 10.31 4.38 -1.89
CA GLU A 147 9.25 5.37 -2.10
C GLU A 147 8.15 5.17 -1.08
N VAL A 148 7.54 6.27 -0.66
CA VAL A 148 6.34 6.27 0.17
C VAL A 148 5.09 6.03 -0.68
N GLY A 149 3.98 5.64 -0.04
CA GLY A 149 2.68 5.42 -0.67
C GLY A 149 2.22 3.96 -0.54
N GLY A 150 3.11 2.99 -0.59
CA GLY A 150 2.78 1.56 -0.48
C GLY A 150 1.71 1.14 -1.51
N ASP A 151 0.84 0.22 -1.15
CA ASP A 151 -0.24 -0.27 -2.03
C ASP A 151 -1.27 0.80 -2.39
N THR A 152 -1.28 1.94 -1.70
CA THR A 152 -2.16 3.07 -2.02
C THR A 152 -1.82 3.69 -3.39
N LEU A 153 -0.56 3.59 -3.84
CA LEU A 153 -0.15 4.08 -5.17
C LEU A 153 -0.78 3.28 -6.33
N VAL A 154 -1.11 2.03 -6.09
CA VAL A 154 -1.64 1.11 -7.12
C VAL A 154 -3.12 0.75 -6.89
N CYS A 155 -3.78 1.41 -5.94
CA CYS A 155 -5.21 1.21 -5.70
C CYS A 155 -6.06 1.90 -6.77
N GLY A 156 -7.36 1.51 -6.85
CA GLY A 156 -8.31 2.10 -7.79
C GLY A 156 -8.74 3.54 -7.46
N ALA A 157 -8.13 4.17 -6.47
CA ALA A 157 -8.42 5.54 -6.01
C ALA A 157 -9.92 5.81 -5.78
N ILE A 158 -10.60 4.84 -5.18
CA ILE A 158 -12.00 4.93 -4.78
C ILE A 158 -12.10 4.96 -3.25
N TYR A 159 -13.06 5.72 -2.74
CA TYR A 159 -13.27 5.88 -1.31
C TYR A 159 -14.72 5.53 -0.95
N ASN A 160 -14.93 4.70 0.06
CA ASN A 160 -16.26 4.28 0.48
C ASN A 160 -16.67 4.99 1.77
N THR A 161 -17.74 5.80 1.68
CA THR A 161 -18.37 6.41 2.86
C THR A 161 -19.84 6.74 2.57
N PRO A 162 -20.75 6.64 3.56
CA PRO A 162 -22.08 7.21 3.43
C PRO A 162 -22.02 8.72 3.18
N ASP A 163 -22.86 9.23 2.28
CA ASP A 163 -22.98 10.65 1.98
C ASP A 163 -24.47 11.01 1.88
N GLU A 164 -24.98 11.69 2.90
CA GLU A 164 -26.41 12.05 2.99
C GLU A 164 -26.92 12.92 1.83
N LYS A 165 -26.02 13.66 1.19
CA LYS A 165 -26.37 14.51 0.06
C LYS A 165 -26.45 13.69 -1.22
N LEU A 166 -25.41 12.93 -1.54
CA LEU A 166 -25.31 12.18 -2.79
C LEU A 166 -26.22 10.95 -2.82
N GLN A 167 -26.49 10.32 -1.68
CA GLN A 167 -27.41 9.18 -1.61
C GLN A 167 -28.85 9.53 -1.96
N LYS A 168 -29.26 10.80 -1.83
CA LYS A 168 -30.60 11.28 -2.26
C LYS A 168 -30.81 11.22 -3.78
N GLU A 169 -29.75 11.19 -4.53
CA GLU A 169 -29.74 11.09 -6.00
C GLU A 169 -29.88 9.64 -6.49
N VAL A 170 -29.84 8.67 -5.57
CA VAL A 170 -29.86 7.23 -5.88
C VAL A 170 -31.16 6.62 -5.45
N THR A 171 -31.83 5.91 -6.35
CA THR A 171 -33.07 5.18 -6.01
C THR A 171 -32.78 3.83 -5.40
N MET A 172 -33.41 3.53 -4.29
CA MET A 172 -33.29 2.23 -3.61
C MET A 172 -34.20 1.20 -4.25
N THR A 173 -33.63 0.16 -4.86
CA THR A 173 -34.40 -0.94 -5.45
C THR A 173 -34.89 -1.94 -4.38
N ASP A 174 -35.90 -2.74 -4.72
CA ASP A 174 -36.43 -3.75 -3.77
C ASP A 174 -35.37 -4.82 -3.41
N THR A 175 -34.50 -5.17 -4.33
CA THR A 175 -33.37 -6.07 -4.05
C THR A 175 -32.43 -5.49 -2.97
N VAL A 176 -32.16 -4.20 -3.04
CA VAL A 176 -31.31 -3.50 -2.07
C VAL A 176 -32.00 -3.41 -0.70
N LYS A 177 -33.32 -3.15 -0.67
CA LYS A 177 -34.12 -3.19 0.58
C LYS A 177 -34.04 -4.55 1.27
N THR A 178 -34.17 -5.63 0.50
CA THR A 178 -34.07 -7.00 1.02
C THR A 178 -32.72 -7.27 1.70
N THR A 179 -31.64 -6.66 1.24
CA THR A 179 -30.31 -6.80 1.87
C THR A 179 -30.30 -6.23 3.29
N VAL A 180 -30.91 -5.04 3.48
CA VAL A 180 -31.04 -4.44 4.82
C VAL A 180 -31.90 -5.32 5.72
N GLU A 181 -33.06 -5.75 5.24
CA GLU A 181 -34.00 -6.56 5.99
C GLU A 181 -33.42 -7.91 6.40
N LYS A 182 -32.65 -8.55 5.52
CA LYS A 182 -31.92 -9.78 5.83
C LYS A 182 -30.92 -9.56 6.96
N ALA A 183 -30.08 -8.53 6.88
CA ALA A 183 -29.11 -8.23 7.93
C ALA A 183 -29.78 -7.94 9.28
N LEU A 184 -30.93 -7.26 9.27
CA LEU A 184 -31.69 -6.96 10.48
C LEU A 184 -32.44 -8.19 11.06
N SER A 185 -32.70 -9.21 10.25
CA SER A 185 -33.34 -10.44 10.68
C SER A 185 -32.37 -11.50 11.24
N GLU A 186 -31.06 -11.30 11.07
CA GLU A 186 -30.06 -12.23 11.58
C GLU A 186 -30.07 -12.27 13.12
N LYS A 187 -29.84 -13.47 13.67
CA LYS A 187 -29.68 -13.62 15.12
C LYS A 187 -28.39 -12.97 15.59
N PRO A 188 -28.42 -12.00 16.53
CA PRO A 188 -27.23 -11.42 17.09
C PRO A 188 -26.33 -12.47 17.76
N ILE A 189 -25.01 -12.32 17.61
CA ILE A 189 -24.03 -13.23 18.23
C ILE A 189 -23.32 -12.58 19.43
N SER A 190 -23.53 -11.29 19.67
CA SER A 190 -23.05 -10.56 20.85
C SER A 190 -23.98 -9.40 21.20
N ASP A 191 -23.80 -8.79 22.36
CA ASP A 191 -24.56 -7.62 22.78
C ASP A 191 -24.24 -6.38 21.92
N GLU A 192 -22.98 -6.21 21.49
CA GLU A 192 -22.56 -5.14 20.59
C GLU A 192 -23.21 -5.28 19.22
N HIS A 193 -23.29 -6.52 18.69
CA HIS A 193 -24.00 -6.80 17.44
C HIS A 193 -25.49 -6.44 17.57
N LYS A 194 -26.12 -6.88 18.66
CA LYS A 194 -27.54 -6.59 18.95
C LYS A 194 -27.78 -5.08 19.04
N ALA A 195 -26.90 -4.33 19.72
CA ALA A 195 -27.02 -2.89 19.84
C ALA A 195 -26.89 -2.18 18.48
N LEU A 196 -25.92 -2.57 17.64
CA LEU A 196 -25.76 -2.02 16.32
C LEU A 196 -26.94 -2.33 15.39
N GLN A 197 -27.45 -3.58 15.41
CA GLN A 197 -28.68 -3.94 14.68
C GLN A 197 -29.88 -3.12 15.12
N ALA A 198 -30.04 -2.88 16.43
CA ALA A 198 -31.15 -2.09 16.96
C ALA A 198 -31.11 -0.63 16.46
N GLU A 199 -29.91 -0.03 16.39
CA GLU A 199 -29.75 1.33 15.87
C GLU A 199 -30.06 1.39 14.37
N VAL A 200 -29.51 0.48 13.57
CA VAL A 200 -29.83 0.39 12.13
C VAL A 200 -31.33 0.14 11.92
N LYS A 201 -31.95 -0.73 12.74
CA LYS A 201 -33.39 -1.00 12.67
C LYS A 201 -34.23 0.24 12.93
N LYS A 202 -33.87 1.04 13.93
CA LYS A 202 -34.55 2.31 14.23
C LYS A 202 -34.47 3.28 13.05
N GLN A 203 -33.30 3.40 12.42
CA GLN A 203 -33.09 4.23 11.22
C GLN A 203 -33.89 3.68 10.03
N TRP A 204 -33.90 2.37 9.84
CA TRP A 204 -34.65 1.71 8.77
C TRP A 204 -36.16 1.86 8.91
N ASP A 205 -36.70 1.70 10.14
CA ASP A 205 -38.12 1.87 10.42
C ASP A 205 -38.54 3.34 10.18
N LYS A 206 -37.71 4.31 10.56
CA LYS A 206 -37.92 5.72 10.25
C LYS A 206 -37.90 5.99 8.75
N TYR A 207 -36.90 5.47 8.03
CA TYR A 207 -36.81 5.58 6.57
C TYR A 207 -38.08 5.12 5.88
N LYS A 208 -38.64 3.98 6.30
CA LYS A 208 -39.91 3.44 5.76
C LYS A 208 -41.12 4.32 6.14
N ALA A 209 -41.18 4.77 7.39
CA ALA A 209 -42.28 5.62 7.87
C ALA A 209 -42.31 6.99 7.15
N ASP A 210 -41.15 7.53 6.80
CA ASP A 210 -41.01 8.77 6.04
C ASP A 210 -41.34 8.59 4.54
N GLY A 211 -41.62 7.37 4.07
CA GLY A 211 -41.91 7.04 2.69
C GLY A 211 -40.77 7.31 1.72
N ARG A 212 -39.53 7.27 2.19
CA ARG A 212 -38.35 7.54 1.38
C ARG A 212 -38.12 6.47 0.32
N THR A 213 -37.59 6.89 -0.83
CA THR A 213 -37.26 6.03 -1.97
C THR A 213 -35.82 6.18 -2.43
N ASP A 214 -35.09 7.13 -1.87
CA ASP A 214 -33.66 7.33 -2.06
C ASP A 214 -32.85 6.25 -1.35
N LEU A 215 -31.55 6.16 -1.64
CA LEU A 215 -30.69 5.15 -1.05
C LEU A 215 -30.64 5.29 0.49
N PHE A 216 -30.99 4.22 1.20
CA PHE A 216 -30.75 4.14 2.62
C PHE A 216 -29.27 3.85 2.88
N ASP A 217 -28.59 4.74 3.55
CA ASP A 217 -27.24 4.52 4.04
C ASP A 217 -26.99 5.33 5.32
N SER A 218 -26.10 4.83 6.16
CA SER A 218 -25.64 5.48 7.37
C SER A 218 -24.32 4.84 7.81
N LYS A 219 -23.60 5.51 8.70
CA LYS A 219 -22.37 4.95 9.29
C LYS A 219 -22.64 3.66 10.07
N GLU A 220 -23.81 3.54 10.72
CA GLU A 220 -24.22 2.33 11.43
C GLU A 220 -24.53 1.17 10.46
N TRP A 221 -25.24 1.46 9.36
CA TRP A 221 -25.46 0.47 8.31
C TRP A 221 -24.15 0.06 7.64
N TYR A 222 -23.26 1.01 7.37
CA TYR A 222 -21.95 0.72 6.82
C TYR A 222 -21.15 -0.21 7.75
N ALA A 223 -21.13 0.07 9.06
CA ALA A 223 -20.43 -0.77 10.02
C ALA A 223 -21.05 -2.16 10.14
N LEU A 224 -22.39 -2.26 10.23
CA LEU A 224 -23.09 -3.55 10.32
C LEU A 224 -22.84 -4.40 9.07
N GLN A 225 -22.98 -3.82 7.89
CA GLN A 225 -22.76 -4.50 6.63
C GLN A 225 -21.31 -4.97 6.48
N THR A 226 -20.33 -4.09 6.78
CA THR A 226 -18.91 -4.42 6.72
C THR A 226 -18.56 -5.58 7.64
N TRP A 227 -19.05 -5.55 8.87
CA TRP A 227 -18.74 -6.58 9.86
C TRP A 227 -19.41 -7.93 9.54
N ILE A 228 -20.68 -7.92 9.08
CA ILE A 228 -21.39 -9.15 8.65
C ILE A 228 -20.65 -9.80 7.47
N ASN A 229 -20.23 -9.01 6.47
CA ASN A 229 -19.56 -9.54 5.28
C ASN A 229 -18.10 -9.91 5.53
N GLY A 230 -17.52 -9.49 6.65
CA GLY A 230 -16.26 -9.98 7.20
C GLY A 230 -16.42 -11.20 8.10
N ASP A 231 -17.49 -12.01 7.90
CA ASP A 231 -17.81 -13.24 8.65
C ASP A 231 -17.92 -13.02 10.16
N LYS A 232 -18.12 -11.79 10.61
CA LYS A 232 -18.28 -11.40 12.03
C LYS A 232 -17.07 -11.76 12.91
N VAL A 233 -15.89 -11.96 12.29
CA VAL A 233 -14.63 -12.29 13.01
C VAL A 233 -13.81 -11.07 13.37
N GLY A 234 -14.04 -9.93 12.71
CA GLY A 234 -13.34 -8.68 12.97
C GLY A 234 -13.71 -8.06 14.33
N ASN A 235 -12.84 -7.21 14.85
CA ASN A 235 -13.16 -6.38 16.02
C ASN A 235 -14.20 -5.32 15.63
N LEU A 236 -15.42 -5.42 16.20
CA LEU A 236 -16.52 -4.55 15.83
C LEU A 236 -16.26 -3.06 16.18
N ASP A 237 -15.51 -2.78 17.24
CA ASP A 237 -15.20 -1.39 17.61
C ASP A 237 -14.25 -0.75 16.61
N LEU A 238 -13.27 -1.50 16.08
CA LEU A 238 -12.40 -1.02 15.00
C LEU A 238 -13.18 -0.82 13.69
N VAL A 239 -14.12 -1.72 13.37
CA VAL A 239 -15.01 -1.56 12.20
C VAL A 239 -15.89 -0.32 12.35
N LYS A 240 -16.47 -0.09 13.54
CA LYS A 240 -17.23 1.15 13.83
C LYS A 240 -16.33 2.38 13.68
N LYS A 241 -15.12 2.37 14.24
CA LYS A 241 -14.17 3.48 14.12
C LYS A 241 -13.93 3.84 12.66
N LEU A 242 -13.60 2.85 11.83
CA LEU A 242 -13.42 3.05 10.39
C LEU A 242 -14.67 3.67 9.73
N CYS A 243 -15.84 3.06 9.95
CA CYS A 243 -17.06 3.46 9.25
C CYS A 243 -17.64 4.78 9.75
N TYR A 244 -17.48 5.08 11.02
CA TYR A 244 -18.04 6.30 11.63
C TYR A 244 -17.23 7.54 11.29
N ASP A 245 -15.91 7.39 11.19
CA ASP A 245 -15.02 8.51 10.86
C ASP A 245 -14.76 8.64 9.35
N SER A 246 -15.32 7.73 8.54
CA SER A 246 -15.01 7.68 7.10
C SER A 246 -15.44 8.95 6.35
N TYR A 247 -16.55 9.57 6.74
CA TYR A 247 -17.04 10.78 6.08
C TYR A 247 -16.17 12.01 6.43
N ASP A 248 -15.81 12.16 7.68
CA ASP A 248 -14.92 13.24 8.12
C ASP A 248 -13.54 13.12 7.44
N ALA A 249 -13.02 11.88 7.33
CA ALA A 249 -11.78 11.62 6.61
C ALA A 249 -11.91 11.90 5.09
N TYR A 250 -13.07 11.62 4.49
CA TYR A 250 -13.35 11.97 3.10
C TYR A 250 -13.35 13.48 2.88
N GLU A 251 -14.02 14.24 3.75
CA GLU A 251 -14.03 15.71 3.68
C GLU A 251 -12.60 16.27 3.85
N TRP A 252 -11.83 15.75 4.81
CA TRP A 252 -10.44 16.13 4.98
C TRP A 252 -9.58 15.88 3.72
N ILE A 253 -9.69 14.69 3.12
CA ILE A 253 -8.97 14.37 1.87
C ILE A 253 -9.38 15.31 0.74
N LYS A 254 -10.67 15.62 0.63
CA LYS A 254 -11.22 16.48 -0.42
C LYS A 254 -10.88 17.94 -0.21
N ASP A 255 -11.11 18.46 0.99
CA ASP A 255 -11.11 19.92 1.24
C ASP A 255 -9.72 20.39 1.72
N ASP A 256 -9.04 19.64 2.59
CA ASP A 256 -7.72 20.01 3.11
C ASP A 256 -6.57 19.53 2.23
N LEU A 257 -6.66 18.31 1.67
CA LEU A 257 -5.63 17.77 0.75
C LEU A 257 -5.91 18.08 -0.72
N GLY A 258 -7.08 18.64 -1.04
CA GLY A 258 -7.43 19.11 -2.40
C GLY A 258 -7.71 18.01 -3.40
N MET A 259 -8.07 16.80 -2.96
CA MET A 259 -8.38 15.68 -3.85
C MET A 259 -9.76 15.87 -4.49
N GLY A 260 -9.82 15.89 -5.82
CA GLY A 260 -11.09 15.96 -6.55
C GLY A 260 -11.84 14.63 -6.53
N PHE A 261 -13.17 14.67 -6.37
CA PHE A 261 -14.05 13.50 -6.49
C PHE A 261 -15.19 13.78 -7.46
N ASP A 262 -15.82 12.72 -7.97
CA ASP A 262 -17.03 12.84 -8.77
C ASP A 262 -18.21 13.34 -7.92
N ASP A 263 -19.13 14.07 -8.57
CA ASP A 263 -20.32 14.64 -7.91
C ASP A 263 -21.46 13.60 -7.74
N LYS A 264 -21.14 12.33 -7.79
CA LYS A 264 -22.08 11.21 -7.61
C LYS A 264 -21.38 10.02 -6.97
N ILE A 265 -22.16 9.24 -6.23
CA ILE A 265 -21.69 7.97 -5.70
C ILE A 265 -22.02 6.82 -6.66
N SER A 266 -21.17 5.79 -6.63
CA SER A 266 -21.32 4.58 -7.42
C SER A 266 -21.19 3.33 -6.55
N GLN A 267 -21.36 2.17 -7.15
CA GLN A 267 -20.95 0.91 -6.56
C GLN A 267 -19.68 0.44 -7.25
N GLY A 268 -18.54 0.68 -6.63
CA GLY A 268 -17.24 0.23 -7.14
C GLY A 268 -17.11 -1.29 -7.15
N ALA A 269 -16.18 -1.81 -7.93
CA ALA A 269 -15.88 -3.24 -7.95
C ALA A 269 -15.50 -3.73 -6.54
N GLY A 270 -16.16 -4.78 -6.07
CA GLY A 270 -16.00 -5.32 -4.71
C GLY A 270 -16.73 -4.53 -3.60
N SER A 271 -17.38 -3.40 -3.92
CA SER A 271 -18.18 -2.66 -2.95
C SER A 271 -19.52 -3.38 -2.70
N LEU A 272 -19.89 -3.46 -1.42
CA LEU A 272 -21.14 -4.10 -0.99
C LEU A 272 -22.35 -3.16 -1.09
N TRP A 273 -22.12 -1.86 -1.31
CA TRP A 273 -23.15 -0.83 -1.30
C TRP A 273 -22.77 0.33 -2.23
N GLN A 274 -23.75 1.10 -2.66
CA GLN A 274 -23.54 2.26 -3.51
C GLN A 274 -23.13 3.47 -2.65
N ARG A 275 -21.87 3.48 -2.18
CA ARG A 275 -21.25 4.55 -1.37
C ARG A 275 -19.85 4.90 -1.83
N THR A 276 -19.51 4.51 -3.05
CA THR A 276 -18.18 4.72 -3.59
C THR A 276 -18.05 6.10 -4.19
N HIS A 277 -17.12 6.88 -3.66
CA HIS A 277 -16.65 8.14 -4.24
C HIS A 277 -15.44 7.85 -5.11
N THR A 278 -15.52 8.18 -6.39
CA THR A 278 -14.42 7.99 -7.34
C THR A 278 -13.58 9.26 -7.40
N SER A 279 -12.28 9.15 -7.18
CA SER A 279 -11.40 10.30 -7.29
C SER A 279 -11.17 10.69 -8.74
N LYS A 280 -11.09 12.00 -8.98
CA LYS A 280 -10.62 12.56 -10.24
C LYS A 280 -9.10 12.60 -10.21
N MET A 281 -8.46 11.51 -10.66
CA MET A 281 -7.01 11.53 -10.85
C MET A 281 -6.68 12.59 -11.92
N LYS A 282 -5.77 13.49 -11.58
CA LYS A 282 -5.24 14.49 -12.52
C LYS A 282 -4.04 13.93 -13.26
#